data_9d5a8221de2cdf2ef469a032049d6c54
#
_entry.id   9d5a8221de2cdf2ef469a032049d6c54
#
_cell.length_a   1.000
_cell.length_b   1.000
_cell.length_c   1.000
_cell.angle_alpha   90.00
_cell.angle_beta   90.00
_cell.angle_gamma   90.00
#
_symmetry.space_group_name_H-M   'P 1'
#
loop_
_entity.id
_entity.type
_entity.pdbx_description
1 polymer ?
#
loop_
_entity_poly.entity_id
_entity_poly.type
_entity_poly.pdbx_seq_one_letter_code
_entity_poly.pdbx_strand_id
1 'polypeptide(L)'
;MIQEFQIQNFFSIRERQTLSFLPTNDDKMRSQYLYEVAEGVELLKIGIVYGSNASGKTTLLDALAFFRRTMLYKPENKNMGMGYVPFLLDNHSRKEHSSMQMTFWLNREKYILSLEFDEKRIYEEMLMVYTSSRPTKLYSRSYQQETDHSEVTFGSKSGINKATQRAIAGNTTNNCTVMAAFGQSNAATSRLNAVAEYFYSGMRDTLSPRDSLTFNVKDELRHDKEDKKKRFLLQMLKASDFNITDLSLDESEESITPEMEKTIKSAPIPEEAKVEMLRRGTLKHDEILFQHTGDGGEYTLHERLESAGTHRFLGMSVVLYYVLHHNNFIPIDEVETSIHYELLSYFIKLFLANSEGSSQLLMTTHDINLLNEDYIRRDVVWFTDKSREGATQLKRLSSLGLHKTMNPYHAYKQGKLVDLPFLGSIYLDKED
;
A
#
# COMPACT_ATOMS: atom_id res chain seq x y z
N MET A 1 5.84 -7.57 -9.61
CA MET A 1 5.39 -8.17 -8.33
C MET A 1 6.48 -8.10 -7.28
N ILE A 2 6.13 -7.84 -6.03
CA ILE A 2 7.04 -7.94 -4.88
C ILE A 2 7.22 -9.41 -4.53
N GLN A 3 8.47 -9.84 -4.40
CA GLN A 3 8.83 -11.14 -3.87
C GLN A 3 9.03 -11.08 -2.36
N GLU A 4 9.81 -10.09 -1.88
CA GLU A 4 10.14 -9.91 -0.47
C GLU A 4 10.38 -8.43 -0.14
N PHE A 5 10.00 -8.03 1.06
CA PHE A 5 10.31 -6.74 1.62
C PHE A 5 10.91 -6.90 3.01
N GLN A 6 12.11 -6.39 3.22
CA GLN A 6 12.85 -6.44 4.47
C GLN A 6 12.93 -5.05 5.09
N ILE A 7 12.75 -4.99 6.42
CA ILE A 7 12.72 -3.75 7.19
C ILE A 7 13.48 -3.97 8.49
N GLN A 8 14.29 -2.99 8.90
CA GLN A 8 14.99 -2.98 10.17
C GLN A 8 15.05 -1.56 10.73
N ASN A 9 14.91 -1.43 12.04
CA ASN A 9 15.01 -0.18 12.79
C ASN A 9 14.08 0.92 12.25
N PHE A 10 12.77 0.64 12.17
CA PHE A 10 11.78 1.56 11.62
C PHE A 10 10.52 1.57 12.50
N PHE A 11 10.17 2.72 13.08
CA PHE A 11 9.06 2.90 14.01
C PHE A 11 9.04 1.82 15.11
N SER A 12 8.08 0.91 15.10
CA SER A 12 7.98 -0.18 16.06
C SER A 12 8.75 -1.44 15.66
N ILE A 13 9.38 -1.48 14.52
CA ILE A 13 10.22 -2.61 14.07
C ILE A 13 11.66 -2.34 14.48
N ARG A 14 12.23 -3.17 15.36
CA ARG A 14 13.62 -3.10 15.81
C ARG A 14 14.52 -4.01 14.98
N GLU A 15 14.35 -5.31 15.14
CA GLU A 15 15.12 -6.30 14.37
C GLU A 15 14.56 -6.43 12.94
N ARG A 16 15.39 -6.96 12.05
CA ARG A 16 15.00 -7.23 10.67
C ARG A 16 13.77 -8.13 10.60
N GLN A 17 12.73 -7.63 9.95
CA GLN A 17 11.53 -8.36 9.62
C GLN A 17 11.46 -8.54 8.10
N THR A 18 10.90 -9.67 7.65
CA THR A 18 10.76 -9.97 6.22
C THR A 18 9.32 -10.36 5.91
N LEU A 19 8.66 -9.58 5.06
CA LEU A 19 7.40 -9.96 4.41
C LEU A 19 7.75 -10.66 3.09
N SER A 20 7.21 -11.87 2.85
CA SER A 20 7.52 -12.66 1.66
C SER A 20 6.25 -13.13 0.96
N PHE A 21 6.22 -12.99 -0.37
CA PHE A 21 5.19 -13.53 -1.26
C PHE A 21 5.63 -14.83 -1.96
N LEU A 22 6.72 -15.45 -1.51
CA LEU A 22 7.11 -16.77 -1.98
C LEU A 22 6.10 -17.82 -1.48
N PRO A 23 5.56 -18.69 -2.37
CA PRO A 23 4.64 -19.74 -1.94
C PRO A 23 5.37 -20.85 -1.17
N THR A 24 4.63 -21.57 -0.35
CA THR A 24 5.06 -22.88 0.16
C THR A 24 4.68 -23.98 -0.83
N ASN A 25 5.09 -25.24 -0.53
CA ASN A 25 4.72 -26.41 -1.31
C ASN A 25 3.24 -26.85 -1.03
N ASP A 26 2.33 -25.87 -1.00
CA ASP A 26 0.90 -26.09 -0.84
C ASP A 26 0.22 -25.93 -2.21
N ASP A 27 -0.40 -27.01 -2.70
CA ASP A 27 -1.06 -27.04 -4.02
C ASP A 27 -2.51 -26.51 -3.98
N LYS A 28 -3.02 -26.13 -2.80
CA LYS A 28 -4.37 -25.62 -2.64
C LYS A 28 -4.60 -24.38 -3.48
N MET A 29 -5.57 -24.43 -4.40
CA MET A 29 -5.97 -23.31 -5.26
C MET A 29 -4.77 -22.63 -5.94
N ARG A 30 -3.77 -23.40 -6.37
CA ARG A 30 -2.49 -22.88 -6.90
C ARG A 30 -2.70 -21.87 -8.03
N SER A 31 -3.54 -22.19 -9.00
CA SER A 31 -3.81 -21.30 -10.16
C SER A 31 -4.44 -19.97 -9.79
N GLN A 32 -5.24 -19.92 -8.71
CA GLN A 32 -5.87 -18.69 -8.24
C GLN A 32 -4.89 -17.82 -7.44
N TYR A 33 -4.04 -18.45 -6.63
CA TYR A 33 -3.16 -17.73 -5.71
C TYR A 33 -1.81 -17.35 -6.29
N LEU A 34 -1.32 -18.07 -7.29
CA LEU A 34 0.03 -17.88 -7.80
C LEU A 34 0.03 -17.24 -9.19
N TYR A 35 1.07 -16.46 -9.43
CA TYR A 35 1.40 -15.91 -10.73
C TYR A 35 2.88 -16.22 -11.05
N GLU A 36 3.15 -16.76 -12.23
CA GLU A 36 4.50 -17.08 -12.70
C GLU A 36 5.18 -15.81 -13.23
N VAL A 37 6.09 -15.25 -12.44
CA VAL A 37 6.83 -14.03 -12.79
C VAL A 37 8.01 -14.28 -13.73
N ALA A 38 8.56 -15.50 -13.72
CA ALA A 38 9.59 -16.00 -14.62
C ALA A 38 9.51 -17.52 -14.66
N GLU A 39 10.20 -18.17 -15.59
CA GLU A 39 10.20 -19.63 -15.73
C GLU A 39 10.52 -20.33 -14.39
N GLY A 40 9.57 -21.09 -13.87
CA GLY A 40 9.68 -21.81 -12.61
C GLY A 40 9.66 -20.95 -11.35
N VAL A 41 9.36 -19.64 -11.45
CA VAL A 41 9.28 -18.74 -10.31
C VAL A 41 7.86 -18.19 -10.16
N GLU A 42 7.18 -18.60 -9.11
CA GLU A 42 5.82 -18.18 -8.81
C GLU A 42 5.78 -17.33 -7.55
N LEU A 43 4.88 -16.35 -7.51
CA LEU A 43 4.64 -15.50 -6.36
C LEU A 43 3.15 -15.49 -6.00
N LEU A 44 2.88 -15.33 -4.71
CA LEU A 44 1.53 -15.16 -4.18
C LEU A 44 0.94 -13.81 -4.61
N LYS A 45 -0.33 -13.81 -5.01
CA LYS A 45 -1.09 -12.61 -5.38
C LYS A 45 -1.65 -11.86 -4.16
N ILE A 46 -1.69 -12.48 -2.97
CA ILE A 46 -2.31 -11.91 -1.78
C ILE A 46 -1.45 -12.18 -0.54
N GLY A 47 -1.44 -11.21 0.38
CA GLY A 47 -0.96 -11.32 1.75
C GLY A 47 -2.00 -10.75 2.71
N ILE A 48 -2.25 -11.43 3.83
CA ILE A 48 -3.21 -11.01 4.86
C ILE A 48 -2.48 -10.95 6.19
N VAL A 49 -2.45 -9.78 6.81
CA VAL A 49 -1.70 -9.51 8.05
C VAL A 49 -2.69 -9.32 9.20
N TYR A 50 -2.64 -10.21 10.16
CA TYR A 50 -3.41 -10.16 11.40
C TYR A 50 -2.57 -9.62 12.54
N GLY A 51 -3.23 -9.08 13.55
CA GLY A 51 -2.58 -8.68 14.80
C GLY A 51 -3.50 -7.85 15.68
N SER A 52 -3.21 -7.82 16.96
CA SER A 52 -3.93 -6.97 17.91
C SER A 52 -3.72 -5.47 17.59
N ASN A 53 -4.49 -4.60 18.24
CA ASN A 53 -4.26 -3.17 18.17
C ASN A 53 -2.83 -2.85 18.63
N ALA A 54 -2.18 -1.91 17.96
CA ALA A 54 -0.79 -1.50 18.21
C ALA A 54 0.28 -2.61 18.02
N SER A 55 -0.02 -3.77 17.42
CA SER A 55 0.96 -4.83 17.13
C SER A 55 1.97 -4.48 16.06
N GLY A 56 1.69 -3.45 15.22
CA GLY A 56 2.58 -2.97 14.16
C GLY A 56 2.12 -3.30 12.73
N LYS A 57 0.85 -3.65 12.52
CA LYS A 57 0.27 -3.83 11.18
C LYS A 57 0.45 -2.58 10.31
N THR A 58 0.00 -1.44 10.82
CA THR A 58 0.15 -0.14 10.13
C THR A 58 1.62 0.22 9.93
N THR A 59 2.52 -0.08 10.90
CA THR A 59 3.97 0.15 10.73
C THR A 59 4.54 -0.59 9.51
N LEU A 60 4.09 -1.80 9.23
CA LEU A 60 4.50 -2.56 8.04
C LEU A 60 4.07 -1.84 6.75
N LEU A 61 2.85 -1.33 6.71
CA LEU A 61 2.33 -0.58 5.55
C LEU A 61 3.02 0.79 5.42
N ASP A 62 3.26 1.49 6.54
CA ASP A 62 4.00 2.75 6.57
C ASP A 62 5.43 2.59 6.03
N ALA A 63 6.08 1.46 6.33
CA ALA A 63 7.41 1.17 5.78
C ALA A 63 7.38 0.99 4.25
N LEU A 64 6.37 0.32 3.70
CA LEU A 64 6.17 0.20 2.26
C LEU A 64 5.88 1.57 1.62
N ALA A 65 5.02 2.37 2.23
CA ALA A 65 4.70 3.72 1.77
C ALA A 65 5.92 4.65 1.84
N PHE A 66 6.70 4.57 2.93
CA PHE A 66 7.96 5.30 3.06
C PHE A 66 8.95 4.92 1.97
N PHE A 67 9.17 3.61 1.76
CA PHE A 67 10.08 3.12 0.72
C PHE A 67 9.66 3.61 -0.67
N ARG A 68 8.38 3.48 -1.03
CA ARG A 68 7.83 4.00 -2.29
C ARG A 68 8.05 5.50 -2.43
N ARG A 69 7.70 6.28 -1.40
CA ARG A 69 7.84 7.75 -1.40
C ARG A 69 9.28 8.18 -1.64
N THR A 70 10.25 7.52 -0.99
CA THR A 70 11.67 7.86 -1.17
C THR A 70 12.19 7.56 -2.57
N MET A 71 11.58 6.62 -3.32
CA MET A 71 11.91 6.34 -4.71
C MET A 71 11.32 7.36 -5.69
N LEU A 72 10.23 8.02 -5.32
CA LEU A 72 9.48 8.91 -6.22
C LEU A 72 9.83 10.39 -6.02
N TYR A 73 9.99 10.82 -4.78
CA TYR A 73 10.03 12.24 -4.46
C TYR A 73 11.41 12.67 -4.00
N LYS A 74 11.94 13.69 -4.69
CA LYS A 74 13.12 14.41 -4.24
C LYS A 74 12.71 15.41 -3.16
N PRO A 75 13.40 15.44 -1.99
CA PRO A 75 13.17 16.46 -0.98
C PRO A 75 13.39 17.88 -1.53
N GLU A 76 12.60 18.85 -1.08
CA GLU A 76 12.68 20.25 -1.53
C GLU A 76 14.05 20.86 -1.26
N ASN A 77 14.69 20.49 -0.17
CA ASN A 77 16.06 20.87 0.12
C ASN A 77 16.85 19.78 0.84
N LYS A 78 18.18 19.86 0.75
CA LYS A 78 19.13 18.88 1.31
C LYS A 78 19.15 18.78 2.83
N ASN A 79 18.52 19.72 3.54
CA ASN A 79 18.47 19.74 5.00
C ASN A 79 17.15 19.18 5.57
N MET A 80 16.18 18.84 4.73
CA MET A 80 14.95 18.17 5.17
C MET A 80 15.27 16.78 5.70
N GLY A 81 14.62 16.41 6.80
CA GLY A 81 14.67 15.03 7.32
C GLY A 81 13.95 14.05 6.40
N MET A 82 14.25 12.76 6.57
CA MET A 82 13.66 11.67 5.80
C MET A 82 12.17 11.43 6.12
N GLY A 83 11.66 12.00 7.23
CA GLY A 83 10.24 11.90 7.61
C GLY A 83 9.87 10.51 8.18
N TYR A 84 10.76 9.93 8.97
CA TYR A 84 10.51 8.72 9.76
C TYR A 84 11.24 8.83 11.11
N VAL A 85 11.02 7.86 11.99
CA VAL A 85 11.78 7.70 13.22
C VAL A 85 12.29 6.26 13.35
N PRO A 86 13.50 6.03 13.92
CA PRO A 86 13.98 4.69 14.25
C PRO A 86 13.17 4.10 15.42
N PHE A 87 13.47 2.87 15.80
CA PHE A 87 12.90 2.28 17.02
C PHE A 87 13.36 3.06 18.26
N LEU A 88 12.41 3.62 19.01
CA LEU A 88 12.69 4.57 20.08
C LEU A 88 12.76 3.97 21.49
N LEU A 89 12.39 2.69 21.65
CA LEU A 89 12.26 2.08 22.98
C LEU A 89 13.57 1.51 23.55
N ASP A 90 14.69 1.69 22.84
CA ASP A 90 16.03 1.45 23.37
C ASP A 90 17.04 2.52 22.91
N ASN A 91 18.15 2.64 23.63
CA ASN A 91 19.17 3.66 23.36
C ASN A 91 20.13 3.29 22.20
N HIS A 92 20.18 2.01 21.83
CA HIS A 92 21.06 1.49 20.79
C HIS A 92 20.43 1.78 19.41
N SER A 93 19.21 1.32 19.20
CA SER A 93 18.48 1.49 17.93
C SER A 93 18.31 2.95 17.51
N ARG A 94 18.18 3.87 18.49
CA ARG A 94 18.12 5.32 18.22
C ARG A 94 19.36 5.89 17.51
N LYS A 95 20.48 5.21 17.61
CA LYS A 95 21.77 5.66 17.04
C LYS A 95 22.19 4.84 15.83
N GLU A 96 21.47 3.78 15.54
CA GLU A 96 21.77 2.89 14.43
C GLU A 96 21.03 3.32 13.17
N HIS A 97 21.61 2.96 12.04
CA HIS A 97 20.96 3.16 10.76
C HIS A 97 19.76 2.23 10.62
N SER A 98 18.77 2.72 9.90
CA SER A 98 17.66 1.92 9.44
C SER A 98 17.98 1.30 8.08
N SER A 99 17.43 0.13 7.82
CA SER A 99 17.63 -0.49 6.51
C SER A 99 16.34 -1.05 5.94
N MET A 100 16.18 -0.93 4.62
CA MET A 100 15.10 -1.52 3.86
C MET A 100 15.62 -2.17 2.59
N GLN A 101 15.04 -3.31 2.21
CA GLN A 101 15.34 -3.96 0.96
C GLN A 101 14.07 -4.52 0.33
N MET A 102 13.88 -4.25 -0.96
CA MET A 102 12.80 -4.84 -1.74
C MET A 102 13.37 -5.72 -2.85
N THR A 103 12.94 -6.97 -2.89
CA THR A 103 13.14 -7.89 -4.01
C THR A 103 11.85 -7.95 -4.81
N PHE A 104 11.91 -7.65 -6.11
CA PHE A 104 10.73 -7.58 -6.96
C PHE A 104 11.03 -8.00 -8.40
N TRP A 105 9.98 -8.31 -9.16
CA TRP A 105 10.07 -8.78 -10.53
C TRP A 105 9.35 -7.84 -11.48
N LEU A 106 10.05 -7.43 -12.54
CA LEU A 106 9.50 -6.63 -13.64
C LEU A 106 9.99 -7.24 -14.97
N ASN A 107 9.08 -7.43 -15.92
CA ASN A 107 9.41 -7.93 -17.25
C ASN A 107 10.25 -9.23 -17.22
N ARG A 108 9.94 -10.15 -16.30
CA ARG A 108 10.63 -11.43 -16.05
C ARG A 108 12.07 -11.30 -15.53
N GLU A 109 12.52 -10.10 -15.16
CA GLU A 109 13.81 -9.85 -14.53
C GLU A 109 13.61 -9.58 -13.03
N LYS A 110 14.49 -10.17 -12.19
CA LYS A 110 14.50 -9.93 -10.75
C LYS A 110 15.34 -8.71 -10.41
N TYR A 111 14.80 -7.82 -9.58
CA TYR A 111 15.48 -6.65 -9.05
C TYR A 111 15.63 -6.75 -7.56
N ILE A 112 16.72 -6.20 -7.03
CA ILE A 112 16.92 -5.97 -5.60
C ILE A 112 17.32 -4.51 -5.41
N LEU A 113 16.52 -3.79 -4.65
CA LEU A 113 16.77 -2.40 -4.27
C LEU A 113 16.92 -2.33 -2.77
N SER A 114 18.06 -1.83 -2.30
CA SER A 114 18.40 -1.70 -0.88
C SER A 114 18.72 -0.28 -0.50
N LEU A 115 18.34 0.11 0.71
CA LEU A 115 18.60 1.39 1.36
C LEU A 115 19.15 1.17 2.77
N GLU A 116 20.15 1.98 3.14
CA GLU A 116 20.57 2.21 4.50
C GLU A 116 20.54 3.72 4.77
N PHE A 117 19.87 4.15 5.83
CA PHE A 117 19.56 5.56 6.08
C PHE A 117 19.37 5.87 7.57
N ASP A 118 19.44 7.14 7.91
CA ASP A 118 19.00 7.70 9.20
C ASP A 118 17.92 8.78 8.98
N GLU A 119 17.56 9.52 10.02
CA GLU A 119 16.56 10.59 9.95
C GLU A 119 16.94 11.72 8.98
N LYS A 120 18.21 11.86 8.62
CA LYS A 120 18.76 13.00 7.87
C LYS A 120 19.22 12.63 6.49
N ARG A 121 19.74 11.41 6.29
CA ARG A 121 20.44 11.06 5.05
C ARG A 121 20.38 9.57 4.73
N ILE A 122 20.71 9.26 3.50
CA ILE A 122 20.89 7.90 3.00
C ILE A 122 22.40 7.62 2.95
N TYR A 123 22.83 6.56 3.63
CA TYR A 123 24.23 6.13 3.67
C TYR A 123 24.57 5.24 2.49
N GLU A 124 23.69 4.27 2.22
CA GLU A 124 23.86 3.34 1.11
C GLU A 124 22.55 3.18 0.32
N GLU A 125 22.69 3.12 -1.00
CA GLU A 125 21.60 2.76 -1.90
C GLU A 125 22.17 1.90 -3.02
N MET A 126 21.52 0.79 -3.36
CA MET A 126 21.97 -0.08 -4.44
C MET A 126 20.80 -0.71 -5.19
N LEU A 127 20.83 -0.62 -6.51
CA LEU A 127 19.91 -1.34 -7.39
C LEU A 127 20.66 -2.38 -8.21
N MET A 128 20.25 -3.64 -8.03
CA MET A 128 20.76 -4.79 -8.76
C MET A 128 19.68 -5.38 -9.66
N VAL A 129 20.09 -5.95 -10.81
CA VAL A 129 19.21 -6.73 -11.69
C VAL A 129 19.81 -8.10 -11.95
N TYR A 130 18.98 -9.12 -11.96
CA TYR A 130 19.33 -10.48 -12.33
C TYR A 130 18.79 -10.76 -13.74
N THR A 131 19.66 -10.70 -14.74
CA THR A 131 19.38 -11.13 -16.12
C THR A 131 19.84 -12.57 -16.37
N SER A 132 20.50 -13.17 -15.38
CA SER A 132 20.99 -14.54 -15.30
C SER A 132 21.11 -14.92 -13.81
N SER A 133 21.79 -16.02 -13.49
CA SER A 133 22.05 -16.43 -12.10
C SER A 133 22.93 -15.42 -11.31
N ARG A 134 23.66 -14.54 -12.00
CA ARG A 134 24.54 -13.54 -11.37
C ARG A 134 23.90 -12.14 -11.40
N PRO A 135 23.89 -11.42 -10.26
CA PRO A 135 23.40 -10.05 -10.21
C PRO A 135 24.33 -9.10 -10.96
N THR A 136 23.76 -8.09 -11.57
CA THR A 136 24.48 -6.97 -12.18
C THR A 136 24.04 -5.68 -11.54
N LYS A 137 24.97 -4.86 -11.11
CA LYS A 137 24.69 -3.55 -10.55
C LYS A 137 24.21 -2.59 -11.64
N LEU A 138 23.04 -1.97 -11.43
CA LEU A 138 22.57 -0.86 -12.26
C LEU A 138 23.13 0.46 -11.75
N TYR A 139 23.08 0.68 -10.44
CA TYR A 139 23.77 1.78 -9.76
C TYR A 139 24.03 1.42 -8.29
N SER A 140 24.96 2.15 -7.68
CA SER A 140 25.10 2.21 -6.23
C SER A 140 25.46 3.63 -5.80
N ARG A 141 25.12 3.95 -4.58
CA ARG A 141 25.44 5.18 -3.91
C ARG A 141 26.02 4.86 -2.53
N SER A 142 27.05 5.61 -2.14
CA SER A 142 27.61 5.57 -0.80
C SER A 142 27.87 7.00 -0.29
N TYR A 143 27.55 7.25 0.98
CA TYR A 143 27.81 8.53 1.62
C TYR A 143 29.26 8.57 2.12
N GLN A 144 29.96 9.67 1.81
CA GLN A 144 31.33 9.93 2.24
C GLN A 144 31.32 10.94 3.38
N GLN A 145 31.58 10.48 4.58
CA GLN A 145 31.49 11.33 5.79
C GLN A 145 32.51 12.47 5.80
N GLU A 146 33.71 12.25 5.25
CA GLU A 146 34.80 13.25 5.26
C GLU A 146 34.46 14.47 4.40
N THR A 147 33.72 14.29 3.34
CA THR A 147 33.39 15.33 2.37
C THR A 147 31.92 15.79 2.43
N ASP A 148 31.12 15.20 3.32
CA ASP A 148 29.65 15.36 3.40
C ASP A 148 28.96 15.24 2.04
N HIS A 149 29.40 14.26 1.23
CA HIS A 149 28.97 14.05 -0.13
C HIS A 149 28.56 12.62 -0.41
N SER A 150 27.60 12.41 -1.32
CA SER A 150 27.20 11.11 -1.78
C SER A 150 27.86 10.78 -3.11
N GLU A 151 28.64 9.71 -3.15
CA GLU A 151 29.22 9.19 -4.39
C GLU A 151 28.25 8.24 -5.08
N VAL A 152 27.91 8.52 -6.34
CA VAL A 152 27.01 7.70 -7.16
C VAL A 152 27.78 7.05 -8.30
N THR A 153 27.70 5.73 -8.42
CA THR A 153 28.31 4.96 -9.50
C THR A 153 27.26 4.18 -10.27
N PHE A 154 27.37 4.20 -11.62
CA PHE A 154 26.45 3.47 -12.50
C PHE A 154 27.15 2.27 -13.13
N GLY A 155 26.48 1.14 -13.13
CA GLY A 155 26.95 -0.07 -13.79
C GLY A 155 26.82 0.01 -15.32
N SER A 156 27.54 -0.83 -16.04
CA SER A 156 27.53 -0.87 -17.51
C SER A 156 26.15 -1.17 -18.11
N LYS A 157 25.30 -1.90 -17.39
CA LYS A 157 23.91 -2.23 -17.80
C LYS A 157 22.88 -1.17 -17.44
N SER A 158 23.28 -0.04 -16.83
CA SER A 158 22.36 1.08 -16.54
C SER A 158 21.81 1.75 -17.80
N GLY A 159 22.55 1.68 -18.91
CA GLY A 159 22.16 2.31 -20.16
C GLY A 159 22.29 3.84 -20.18
N ILE A 160 22.86 4.45 -19.14
CA ILE A 160 22.98 5.91 -19.00
C ILE A 160 24.36 6.36 -19.52
N ASN A 161 24.39 7.38 -20.38
CA ASN A 161 25.63 7.98 -20.82
C ASN A 161 26.33 8.78 -19.71
N LYS A 162 27.65 9.00 -19.82
CA LYS A 162 28.45 9.65 -18.77
C LYS A 162 28.02 11.06 -18.40
N ALA A 163 27.50 11.86 -19.35
CA ALA A 163 27.02 13.21 -19.06
C ALA A 163 25.78 13.16 -18.17
N THR A 164 24.83 12.30 -18.50
CA THR A 164 23.61 12.08 -17.71
C THR A 164 23.92 11.45 -16.35
N GLN A 165 24.90 10.52 -16.26
CA GLN A 165 25.36 9.97 -14.97
C GLN A 165 25.83 11.08 -14.03
N ARG A 166 26.63 12.03 -14.53
CA ARG A 166 27.11 13.18 -13.74
C ARG A 166 25.96 14.10 -13.32
N ALA A 167 25.00 14.36 -14.20
CA ALA A 167 23.83 15.18 -13.87
C ALA A 167 22.97 14.55 -12.78
N ILE A 168 22.68 13.25 -12.86
CA ILE A 168 21.93 12.53 -11.83
C ILE A 168 22.71 12.54 -10.52
N ALA A 169 24.01 12.20 -10.53
CA ALA A 169 24.86 12.21 -9.34
C ALA A 169 24.87 13.60 -8.67
N GLY A 170 25.00 14.68 -9.45
CA GLY A 170 24.98 16.06 -8.95
C GLY A 170 23.61 16.48 -8.35
N ASN A 171 22.53 15.84 -8.78
CA ASN A 171 21.18 16.08 -8.25
C ASN A 171 20.80 15.14 -7.09
N THR A 172 21.61 14.14 -6.78
CA THR A 172 21.38 13.20 -5.67
C THR A 172 21.94 13.79 -4.38
N THR A 173 21.11 14.59 -3.69
CA THR A 173 21.46 15.15 -2.37
C THR A 173 21.54 14.05 -1.30
N ASN A 174 22.09 14.34 -0.12
CA ASN A 174 22.30 13.34 0.92
C ASN A 174 21.00 12.67 1.41
N ASN A 175 19.87 13.34 1.29
CA ASN A 175 18.53 12.85 1.66
C ASN A 175 17.66 12.42 0.45
N CYS A 176 18.23 12.34 -0.75
CA CYS A 176 17.54 12.00 -2.00
C CYS A 176 18.07 10.67 -2.55
N THR A 177 17.20 9.76 -2.98
CA THR A 177 17.60 8.54 -3.68
C THR A 177 18.06 8.81 -5.11
N VAL A 178 18.87 7.92 -5.66
CA VAL A 178 19.27 7.96 -7.08
C VAL A 178 18.04 7.79 -7.99
N MET A 179 17.05 6.98 -7.57
CA MET A 179 15.80 6.80 -8.32
C MET A 179 14.97 8.08 -8.37
N ALA A 180 14.82 8.80 -7.27
CA ALA A 180 14.11 10.08 -7.25
C ALA A 180 14.82 11.14 -8.11
N ALA A 181 16.16 11.20 -8.06
CA ALA A 181 16.95 12.09 -8.92
C ALA A 181 16.87 11.68 -10.41
N PHE A 182 16.83 10.38 -10.72
CA PHE A 182 16.62 9.85 -12.07
C PHE A 182 15.24 10.25 -12.61
N GLY A 183 14.17 10.09 -11.81
CA GLY A 183 12.81 10.45 -12.21
C GLY A 183 12.62 11.92 -12.57
N GLN A 184 13.48 12.80 -12.08
CA GLN A 184 13.50 14.25 -12.42
C GLN A 184 14.46 14.60 -13.55
N SER A 185 15.11 13.62 -14.16
CA SER A 185 16.03 13.83 -15.29
C SER A 185 15.37 13.47 -16.63
N ASN A 186 15.91 14.00 -17.72
CA ASN A 186 15.50 13.60 -19.08
C ASN A 186 16.13 12.26 -19.51
N ALA A 187 16.73 11.50 -18.58
CA ALA A 187 17.31 10.22 -18.87
C ALA A 187 16.22 9.20 -19.19
N ALA A 188 16.43 8.38 -20.23
CA ALA A 188 15.52 7.32 -20.59
C ALA A 188 16.30 6.03 -20.81
N THR A 189 16.07 5.04 -19.96
CA THR A 189 16.62 3.69 -20.14
C THR A 189 15.55 2.66 -19.81
N SER A 190 15.50 1.58 -20.56
CA SER A 190 14.39 0.60 -20.43
C SER A 190 14.25 0.05 -19.01
N ARG A 191 15.35 -0.27 -18.31
CA ARG A 191 15.30 -0.85 -16.96
C ARG A 191 14.99 0.17 -15.87
N LEU A 192 15.67 1.31 -15.87
CA LEU A 192 15.44 2.31 -14.82
C LEU A 192 14.05 2.97 -14.98
N ASN A 193 13.59 3.17 -16.22
CA ASN A 193 12.22 3.63 -16.46
C ASN A 193 11.19 2.59 -15.98
N ALA A 194 11.41 1.29 -16.22
CA ALA A 194 10.51 0.24 -15.72
C ALA A 194 10.44 0.22 -14.18
N VAL A 195 11.59 0.43 -13.50
CA VAL A 195 11.63 0.54 -12.03
C VAL A 195 10.94 1.82 -11.55
N ALA A 196 11.20 2.97 -12.17
CA ALA A 196 10.54 4.23 -11.83
C ALA A 196 9.01 4.14 -12.02
N GLU A 197 8.57 3.59 -13.15
CA GLU A 197 7.15 3.38 -13.47
C GLU A 197 6.48 2.41 -12.49
N TYR A 198 7.20 1.36 -12.07
CA TYR A 198 6.68 0.45 -11.04
C TYR A 198 6.37 1.17 -9.72
N PHE A 199 7.26 2.05 -9.25
CA PHE A 199 7.01 2.83 -8.04
C PHE A 199 5.96 3.92 -8.26
N TYR A 200 5.84 4.47 -9.45
CA TYR A 200 4.89 5.53 -9.77
C TYR A 200 3.45 5.00 -9.92
N SER A 201 3.23 4.03 -10.78
CA SER A 201 1.92 3.52 -11.14
C SER A 201 1.66 2.07 -10.70
N GLY A 202 2.68 1.23 -10.64
CA GLY A 202 2.56 -0.20 -10.30
C GLY A 202 2.40 -0.44 -8.81
N MET A 203 3.07 0.33 -7.95
CA MET A 203 2.90 0.28 -6.50
C MET A 203 2.04 1.46 -6.04
N ARG A 204 0.84 1.18 -5.51
CA ARG A 204 -0.10 2.22 -5.06
C ARG A 204 0.17 2.64 -3.62
N ASP A 205 -0.37 3.80 -3.24
CA ASP A 205 -0.39 4.24 -1.85
C ASP A 205 -1.28 3.31 -1.01
N THR A 206 -1.00 3.25 0.28
CA THR A 206 -1.81 2.49 1.22
C THR A 206 -3.20 3.10 1.31
N LEU A 207 -4.21 2.27 1.09
CA LEU A 207 -5.60 2.66 1.35
C LEU A 207 -5.87 2.56 2.85
N SER A 208 -6.10 3.71 3.47
CA SER A 208 -6.38 3.82 4.90
C SER A 208 -7.87 3.61 5.21
N PRO A 209 -8.22 3.13 6.42
CA PRO A 209 -9.62 3.09 6.87
C PRO A 209 -10.32 4.46 6.82
N ARG A 210 -9.56 5.54 6.94
CA ARG A 210 -10.06 6.92 6.95
C ARG A 210 -10.24 7.53 5.56
N ASP A 211 -9.70 6.88 4.52
CA ASP A 211 -9.79 7.41 3.17
C ASP A 211 -11.22 7.32 2.65
N SER A 212 -11.71 8.44 2.13
CA SER A 212 -12.95 8.46 1.40
C SER A 212 -12.74 7.86 0.01
N LEU A 213 -12.99 6.56 -0.13
CA LEU A 213 -12.89 5.88 -1.43
C LEU A 213 -13.91 6.41 -2.44
N THR A 214 -14.94 7.14 -1.99
CA THR A 214 -15.95 7.80 -2.84
C THR A 214 -15.31 8.80 -3.81
N PHE A 215 -14.22 9.48 -3.38
CA PHE A 215 -13.49 10.38 -4.27
C PHE A 215 -12.94 9.64 -5.50
N ASN A 216 -12.37 8.46 -5.30
CA ASN A 216 -11.88 7.63 -6.40
C ASN A 216 -13.02 7.21 -7.33
N VAL A 217 -14.19 6.87 -6.78
CA VAL A 217 -15.39 6.52 -7.59
C VAL A 217 -15.83 7.70 -8.47
N LYS A 218 -15.89 8.91 -7.91
CA LYS A 218 -16.27 10.12 -8.67
C LYS A 218 -15.31 10.37 -9.82
N ASP A 219 -14.00 10.27 -9.57
CA ASP A 219 -12.99 10.45 -10.60
C ASP A 219 -13.10 9.40 -11.71
N GLU A 220 -13.34 8.14 -11.34
CA GLU A 220 -13.53 7.06 -12.28
C GLU A 220 -14.79 7.23 -13.14
N LEU A 221 -15.92 7.62 -12.54
CA LEU A 221 -17.16 7.87 -13.27
C LEU A 221 -17.01 9.06 -14.23
N ARG A 222 -16.31 10.12 -13.83
CA ARG A 222 -16.04 11.30 -14.67
C ARG A 222 -15.27 10.98 -15.94
N HIS A 223 -14.31 10.06 -15.85
CA HIS A 223 -13.43 9.71 -16.96
C HIS A 223 -13.88 8.46 -17.74
N ASP A 224 -15.01 7.83 -17.36
CA ASP A 224 -15.52 6.60 -17.96
C ASP A 224 -16.39 6.86 -19.21
N LYS A 225 -15.74 7.25 -20.31
CA LYS A 225 -16.44 7.60 -21.58
C LYS A 225 -17.24 6.45 -22.22
N GLU A 226 -16.93 5.20 -21.86
CA GLU A 226 -17.54 4.00 -22.45
C GLU A 226 -18.42 3.25 -21.46
N ASP A 227 -18.67 3.81 -20.28
CA ASP A 227 -19.42 3.20 -19.17
C ASP A 227 -18.89 1.82 -18.72
N LYS A 228 -17.64 1.51 -19.03
CA LYS A 228 -17.04 0.20 -18.67
C LYS A 228 -16.91 0.04 -17.16
N LYS A 229 -16.40 1.07 -16.50
CA LYS A 229 -16.23 1.07 -15.05
C LYS A 229 -17.57 1.14 -14.35
N LYS A 230 -18.47 2.02 -14.80
CA LYS A 230 -19.84 2.12 -14.30
C LYS A 230 -20.55 0.77 -14.35
N ARG A 231 -20.50 0.07 -15.48
CA ARG A 231 -21.11 -1.27 -15.61
C ARG A 231 -20.50 -2.29 -14.66
N PHE A 232 -19.17 -2.25 -14.49
CA PHE A 232 -18.51 -3.12 -13.52
C PHE A 232 -18.96 -2.82 -12.09
N LEU A 233 -19.01 -1.55 -11.67
CA LEU A 233 -19.48 -1.14 -10.34
C LEU A 233 -20.92 -1.58 -10.09
N LEU A 234 -21.81 -1.38 -11.06
CA LEU A 234 -23.21 -1.83 -10.96
C LEU A 234 -23.31 -3.36 -10.88
N GLN A 235 -22.47 -4.09 -11.61
CA GLN A 235 -22.41 -5.55 -11.49
C GLN A 235 -21.99 -5.98 -10.08
N MET A 236 -21.02 -5.29 -9.44
CA MET A 236 -20.58 -5.59 -8.09
C MET A 236 -21.67 -5.30 -7.06
N LEU A 237 -22.32 -4.15 -7.14
CA LEU A 237 -23.44 -3.78 -6.25
C LEU A 237 -24.58 -4.78 -6.36
N LYS A 238 -24.98 -5.13 -7.57
CA LYS A 238 -26.05 -6.11 -7.80
C LYS A 238 -25.70 -7.50 -7.27
N ALA A 239 -24.46 -7.95 -7.49
CA ALA A 239 -24.01 -9.27 -7.03
C ALA A 239 -23.86 -9.35 -5.50
N SER A 240 -23.90 -8.21 -4.81
CA SER A 240 -23.75 -8.07 -3.35
C SER A 240 -25.05 -7.64 -2.65
N ASP A 241 -26.19 -7.85 -3.33
CA ASP A 241 -27.55 -7.58 -2.80
C ASP A 241 -27.80 -6.10 -2.42
N PHE A 242 -27.08 -5.17 -3.04
CA PHE A 242 -27.43 -3.76 -2.94
C PHE A 242 -28.58 -3.45 -3.91
N ASN A 243 -29.65 -2.82 -3.40
CA ASN A 243 -30.78 -2.38 -4.21
C ASN A 243 -30.48 -1.10 -4.99
N ILE A 244 -29.34 -1.10 -5.72
CA ILE A 244 -28.88 0.02 -6.53
C ILE A 244 -28.89 -0.41 -7.99
N THR A 245 -29.66 0.28 -8.82
CA THR A 245 -29.89 -0.06 -10.23
C THR A 245 -29.08 0.79 -11.19
N ASP A 246 -28.73 2.02 -10.80
CA ASP A 246 -27.86 2.90 -11.59
C ASP A 246 -27.05 3.85 -10.69
N LEU A 247 -25.98 4.40 -11.27
CA LEU A 247 -25.10 5.41 -10.67
C LEU A 247 -24.91 6.54 -11.67
N SER A 248 -25.00 7.78 -11.22
CA SER A 248 -24.64 8.95 -12.02
C SER A 248 -23.83 9.94 -11.20
N LEU A 249 -22.98 10.71 -11.88
CA LEU A 249 -22.26 11.82 -11.26
C LEU A 249 -23.02 13.10 -11.56
N ASP A 250 -23.47 13.77 -10.50
CA ASP A 250 -24.01 15.12 -10.60
C ASP A 250 -22.88 16.13 -10.33
N GLU A 251 -22.56 16.92 -11.35
CA GLU A 251 -21.54 17.96 -11.27
C GLU A 251 -22.27 19.32 -11.26
N SER A 252 -22.35 19.90 -10.09
CA SER A 252 -22.95 21.23 -9.90
C SER A 252 -21.91 22.25 -9.51
N GLU A 253 -22.15 23.51 -9.85
CA GLU A 253 -21.37 24.64 -9.39
C GLU A 253 -22.21 25.51 -8.46
N GLU A 254 -21.75 25.69 -7.23
CA GLU A 254 -22.39 26.55 -6.25
C GLU A 254 -21.60 27.84 -6.09
N SER A 255 -22.28 29.00 -6.10
CA SER A 255 -21.64 30.29 -5.84
C SER A 255 -21.12 30.35 -4.42
N ILE A 256 -19.90 30.85 -4.23
CA ILE A 256 -19.27 30.98 -2.90
C ILE A 256 -20.06 32.01 -2.08
N THR A 257 -20.67 31.54 -1.01
CA THR A 257 -21.34 32.40 -0.01
C THR A 257 -20.30 33.07 0.91
N PRO A 258 -20.65 34.18 1.59
CA PRO A 258 -19.74 34.81 2.58
C PRO A 258 -19.31 33.88 3.71
N GLU A 259 -20.10 32.87 4.07
CA GLU A 259 -19.75 31.86 5.07
C GLU A 259 -18.74 30.85 4.52
N MET A 260 -18.94 30.39 3.29
CA MET A 260 -17.98 29.53 2.57
C MET A 260 -16.63 30.23 2.38
N GLU A 261 -16.64 31.51 2.06
CA GLU A 261 -15.41 32.31 1.92
C GLU A 261 -14.59 32.32 3.23
N LYS A 262 -15.24 32.48 4.39
CA LYS A 262 -14.58 32.41 5.70
C LYS A 262 -13.99 31.03 5.96
N THR A 263 -14.72 29.99 5.61
CA THR A 263 -14.29 28.59 5.78
C THR A 263 -13.08 28.28 4.89
N ILE A 264 -13.10 28.70 3.61
CA ILE A 264 -11.98 28.54 2.69
C ILE A 264 -10.72 29.26 3.21
N LYS A 265 -10.86 30.49 3.69
CA LYS A 265 -9.73 31.27 4.25
C LYS A 265 -9.10 30.61 5.48
N SER A 266 -9.90 29.93 6.31
CA SER A 266 -9.42 29.23 7.51
C SER A 266 -8.99 27.79 7.26
N ALA A 267 -9.28 27.21 6.09
CA ALA A 267 -8.98 25.83 5.78
C ALA A 267 -7.45 25.59 5.73
N PRO A 268 -6.95 24.42 6.18
CA PRO A 268 -5.53 24.06 6.14
C PRO A 268 -5.10 23.58 4.74
N ILE A 269 -5.32 24.41 3.73
CA ILE A 269 -4.93 24.16 2.33
C ILE A 269 -3.95 25.25 1.87
N PRO A 270 -3.13 25.00 0.81
CA PRO A 270 -2.18 25.98 0.29
C PRO A 270 -2.85 27.30 -0.07
N GLU A 271 -2.19 28.43 0.24
CA GLU A 271 -2.72 29.77 -0.02
C GLU A 271 -3.06 29.99 -1.50
N GLU A 272 -2.25 29.46 -2.42
CA GLU A 272 -2.50 29.51 -3.87
C GLU A 272 -3.84 28.86 -4.25
N ALA A 273 -4.17 27.72 -3.64
CA ALA A 273 -5.44 27.03 -3.86
C ALA A 273 -6.62 27.87 -3.32
N LYS A 274 -6.47 28.49 -2.14
CA LYS A 274 -7.49 29.40 -1.58
C LYS A 274 -7.79 30.56 -2.50
N VAL A 275 -6.72 31.22 -2.98
CA VAL A 275 -6.83 32.36 -3.89
C VAL A 275 -7.52 31.96 -5.18
N GLU A 276 -7.17 30.81 -5.75
CA GLU A 276 -7.78 30.32 -6.99
C GLU A 276 -9.27 29.96 -6.80
N MET A 277 -9.64 29.30 -5.68
CA MET A 277 -11.05 29.01 -5.34
C MET A 277 -11.86 30.29 -5.23
N LEU A 278 -11.36 31.28 -4.47
CA LEU A 278 -12.04 32.55 -4.28
C LEU A 278 -12.13 33.37 -5.58
N ARG A 279 -11.10 33.29 -6.44
CA ARG A 279 -11.10 33.96 -7.74
C ARG A 279 -12.16 33.41 -8.69
N ARG A 280 -12.40 32.08 -8.66
CA ARG A 280 -13.46 31.43 -9.47
C ARG A 280 -14.85 31.89 -9.06
N GLY A 281 -15.04 32.21 -7.79
CA GLY A 281 -16.34 32.63 -7.24
C GLY A 281 -17.37 31.52 -7.18
N THR A 282 -17.01 30.32 -7.62
CA THR A 282 -17.84 29.09 -7.55
C THR A 282 -17.02 27.94 -6.98
N LEU A 283 -17.71 27.07 -6.22
CA LEU A 283 -17.18 25.76 -5.80
C LEU A 283 -17.86 24.68 -6.65
N LYS A 284 -17.05 23.81 -7.21
CA LYS A 284 -17.56 22.58 -7.82
C LYS A 284 -17.96 21.62 -6.74
N HIS A 285 -19.18 21.15 -6.84
CA HIS A 285 -19.72 20.12 -5.97
C HIS A 285 -20.05 18.90 -6.85
N ASP A 286 -19.31 17.82 -6.62
CA ASP A 286 -19.53 16.58 -7.32
C ASP A 286 -20.19 15.61 -6.33
N GLU A 287 -21.34 15.05 -6.69
CA GLU A 287 -22.10 14.10 -5.88
C GLU A 287 -22.47 12.86 -6.70
N ILE A 288 -22.39 11.69 -6.08
CA ILE A 288 -22.91 10.46 -6.70
C ILE A 288 -24.39 10.37 -6.41
N LEU A 289 -25.19 10.20 -7.44
CA LEU A 289 -26.60 9.88 -7.34
C LEU A 289 -26.80 8.38 -7.52
N PHE A 290 -27.52 7.78 -6.58
CA PHE A 290 -27.82 6.35 -6.53
C PHE A 290 -29.27 6.12 -6.90
N GLN A 291 -29.53 5.31 -7.92
CA GLN A 291 -30.86 4.93 -8.32
C GLN A 291 -31.27 3.61 -7.65
N HIS A 292 -32.40 3.60 -7.01
CA HIS A 292 -32.98 2.45 -6.28
C HIS A 292 -34.33 2.07 -6.84
N THR A 293 -34.67 0.79 -6.78
CA THR A 293 -36.02 0.31 -7.05
C THR A 293 -36.82 0.24 -5.76
N GLY A 294 -38.00 0.85 -5.72
CA GLY A 294 -38.94 0.82 -4.60
C GLY A 294 -40.37 0.54 -5.06
N ASP A 295 -41.31 0.60 -4.12
CA ASP A 295 -42.74 0.43 -4.41
C ASP A 295 -43.23 1.51 -5.39
N GLY A 296 -43.55 1.07 -6.60
CA GLY A 296 -44.12 1.94 -7.64
C GLY A 296 -43.12 2.61 -8.57
N GLY A 297 -41.81 2.37 -8.48
CA GLY A 297 -40.87 2.93 -9.44
C GLY A 297 -39.41 2.99 -8.97
N GLU A 298 -38.66 3.80 -9.68
CA GLU A 298 -37.26 4.09 -9.40
C GLU A 298 -37.12 5.41 -8.63
N TYR A 299 -36.21 5.47 -7.68
CA TYR A 299 -35.95 6.61 -6.81
C TYR A 299 -34.48 6.94 -6.81
N THR A 300 -34.16 8.22 -6.92
CA THR A 300 -32.76 8.70 -6.88
C THR A 300 -32.45 9.22 -5.48
N LEU A 301 -31.38 8.70 -4.87
CA LEU A 301 -30.88 9.15 -3.58
C LEU A 301 -29.50 9.81 -3.76
N HIS A 302 -29.29 10.87 -3.01
CA HIS A 302 -28.00 11.54 -2.91
C HIS A 302 -27.01 10.72 -2.08
N GLU A 303 -25.72 10.76 -2.43
CA GLU A 303 -24.67 9.96 -1.76
C GLU A 303 -24.70 10.08 -0.22
N ARG A 304 -25.04 11.23 0.34
CA ARG A 304 -25.14 11.47 1.79
C ARG A 304 -26.22 10.64 2.49
N LEU A 305 -27.17 10.10 1.74
CA LEU A 305 -28.24 9.25 2.27
C LEU A 305 -27.88 7.77 2.24
N GLU A 306 -26.78 7.42 1.57
CA GLU A 306 -26.26 6.08 1.53
C GLU A 306 -25.46 5.70 2.79
N SER A 307 -25.39 4.40 3.07
CA SER A 307 -24.65 3.90 4.21
C SER A 307 -23.12 3.98 4.00
N ALA A 308 -22.36 4.07 5.10
CA ALA A 308 -20.90 3.97 5.05
C ALA A 308 -20.44 2.65 4.41
N GLY A 309 -21.20 1.56 4.60
CA GLY A 309 -20.94 0.26 3.99
C GLY A 309 -21.11 0.30 2.47
N THR A 310 -22.16 0.96 1.96
CA THR A 310 -22.36 1.16 0.51
C THR A 310 -21.18 1.92 -0.11
N HIS A 311 -20.78 3.03 0.50
CA HIS A 311 -19.64 3.82 0.03
C HIS A 311 -18.34 3.04 0.04
N ARG A 312 -18.08 2.31 1.12
CA ARG A 312 -16.85 1.51 1.26
C ARG A 312 -16.83 0.39 0.22
N PHE A 313 -17.92 -0.36 0.07
CA PHE A 313 -18.00 -1.44 -0.91
C PHE A 313 -17.87 -0.93 -2.34
N LEU A 314 -18.51 0.18 -2.68
CA LEU A 314 -18.37 0.82 -3.99
C LEU A 314 -16.92 1.23 -4.28
N GLY A 315 -16.25 1.85 -3.30
CA GLY A 315 -14.83 2.20 -3.42
C GLY A 315 -13.92 0.97 -3.53
N MET A 316 -14.19 -0.09 -2.77
CA MET A 316 -13.47 -1.37 -2.89
C MET A 316 -13.72 -2.04 -4.26
N SER A 317 -14.88 -1.82 -4.87
CA SER A 317 -15.14 -2.29 -6.24
C SER A 317 -14.27 -1.58 -7.27
N VAL A 318 -13.93 -0.29 -7.08
CA VAL A 318 -12.92 0.42 -7.89
C VAL A 318 -11.54 -0.22 -7.70
N VAL A 319 -11.15 -0.53 -6.46
CA VAL A 319 -9.88 -1.23 -6.18
C VAL A 319 -9.85 -2.58 -6.90
N LEU A 320 -10.95 -3.34 -6.85
CA LEU A 320 -11.06 -4.62 -7.55
C LEU A 320 -10.91 -4.44 -9.06
N TYR A 321 -11.56 -3.43 -9.65
CA TYR A 321 -11.39 -3.11 -11.07
C TYR A 321 -9.91 -2.91 -11.42
N TYR A 322 -9.18 -2.14 -10.62
CA TYR A 322 -7.77 -1.88 -10.86
C TYR A 322 -6.90 -3.14 -10.77
N VAL A 323 -7.07 -3.96 -9.74
CA VAL A 323 -6.25 -5.19 -9.59
C VAL A 323 -6.60 -6.29 -10.59
N LEU A 324 -7.78 -6.22 -11.21
CA LEU A 324 -8.17 -7.15 -12.28
C LEU A 324 -7.67 -6.71 -13.66
N HIS A 325 -7.53 -5.40 -13.91
CA HIS A 325 -7.22 -4.87 -15.24
C HIS A 325 -5.80 -4.27 -15.36
N HIS A 326 -5.11 -4.05 -14.25
CA HIS A 326 -3.76 -3.50 -14.21
C HIS A 326 -2.86 -4.33 -13.30
N ASN A 327 -1.55 -4.29 -13.53
CA ASN A 327 -0.57 -5.02 -12.72
C ASN A 327 -0.11 -4.18 -11.52
N ASN A 328 -0.97 -4.05 -10.50
CA ASN A 328 -0.73 -3.20 -9.36
C ASN A 328 -0.42 -3.99 -8.08
N PHE A 329 0.42 -3.40 -7.22
CA PHE A 329 0.51 -3.77 -5.81
C PHE A 329 -0.29 -2.74 -5.00
N ILE A 330 -1.31 -3.20 -4.27
CA ILE A 330 -2.20 -2.32 -3.48
C ILE A 330 -2.19 -2.78 -2.02
N PRO A 331 -1.61 -2.00 -1.11
CA PRO A 331 -1.73 -2.21 0.33
C PRO A 331 -3.03 -1.58 0.85
N ILE A 332 -3.76 -2.31 1.73
CA ILE A 332 -5.03 -1.88 2.32
C ILE A 332 -4.96 -2.08 3.83
N ASP A 333 -5.10 -0.99 4.58
CA ASP A 333 -5.15 -1.06 6.04
C ASP A 333 -6.59 -1.25 6.52
N GLU A 334 -6.78 -2.15 7.51
CA GLU A 334 -8.07 -2.49 8.11
C GLU A 334 -9.16 -2.68 7.04
N VAL A 335 -8.95 -3.67 6.19
CA VAL A 335 -9.79 -3.92 5.00
C VAL A 335 -11.27 -4.13 5.35
N GLU A 336 -11.56 -4.63 6.56
CA GLU A 336 -12.91 -4.86 7.08
C GLU A 336 -13.67 -3.59 7.50
N THR A 337 -13.00 -2.43 7.55
CA THR A 337 -13.63 -1.19 8.04
C THR A 337 -14.89 -0.86 7.23
N SER A 338 -16.02 -0.75 7.94
CA SER A 338 -17.34 -0.47 7.39
C SER A 338 -17.87 -1.49 6.36
N ILE A 339 -17.26 -2.67 6.24
CA ILE A 339 -17.72 -3.75 5.35
C ILE A 339 -18.09 -4.97 6.17
N HIS A 340 -19.27 -5.54 5.88
CA HIS A 340 -19.66 -6.82 6.47
C HIS A 340 -18.71 -7.95 6.01
N TYR A 341 -18.43 -8.89 6.91
CA TYR A 341 -17.53 -10.03 6.65
C TYR A 341 -17.82 -10.75 5.32
N GLU A 342 -19.09 -11.02 5.01
CA GLU A 342 -19.47 -11.72 3.78
C GLU A 342 -19.05 -10.94 2.51
N LEU A 343 -19.16 -9.62 2.53
CA LEU A 343 -18.72 -8.76 1.43
C LEU A 343 -17.19 -8.74 1.30
N LEU A 344 -16.47 -8.77 2.41
CA LEU A 344 -15.01 -8.88 2.40
C LEU A 344 -14.58 -10.25 1.86
N SER A 345 -15.19 -11.35 2.33
CA SER A 345 -14.94 -12.69 1.81
C SER A 345 -15.24 -12.79 0.31
N TYR A 346 -16.33 -12.18 -0.13
CA TYR A 346 -16.71 -12.11 -1.54
C TYR A 346 -15.70 -11.32 -2.39
N PHE A 347 -15.25 -10.17 -1.90
CA PHE A 347 -14.20 -9.37 -2.55
C PHE A 347 -12.92 -10.19 -2.78
N ILE A 348 -12.45 -10.91 -1.75
CA ILE A 348 -11.26 -11.77 -1.85
C ILE A 348 -11.48 -12.90 -2.87
N LYS A 349 -12.63 -13.57 -2.82
CA LYS A 349 -12.99 -14.64 -3.76
C LYS A 349 -13.05 -14.13 -5.21
N LEU A 350 -13.62 -12.94 -5.44
CA LEU A 350 -13.66 -12.30 -6.75
C LEU A 350 -12.26 -12.02 -7.28
N PHE A 351 -11.39 -11.44 -6.45
CA PHE A 351 -10.00 -11.19 -6.83
C PHE A 351 -9.27 -12.49 -7.20
N LEU A 352 -9.35 -13.52 -6.36
CA LEU A 352 -8.67 -14.80 -6.59
C LEU A 352 -9.19 -15.53 -7.82
N ALA A 353 -10.50 -15.47 -8.08
CA ALA A 353 -11.12 -16.17 -9.21
C ALA A 353 -10.88 -15.48 -10.56
N ASN A 354 -10.70 -14.15 -10.59
CA ASN A 354 -10.68 -13.37 -11.83
C ASN A 354 -9.33 -12.69 -12.10
N SER A 355 -8.37 -12.73 -11.16
CA SER A 355 -7.06 -12.11 -11.37
C SER A 355 -6.16 -13.00 -12.22
N GLU A 356 -6.02 -12.66 -13.50
CA GLU A 356 -5.10 -13.31 -14.45
C GLU A 356 -3.72 -12.65 -14.49
N GLY A 357 -3.62 -11.39 -14.08
CA GLY A 357 -2.41 -10.58 -14.12
C GLY A 357 -1.48 -10.73 -12.91
N SER A 358 -0.42 -9.94 -12.90
CA SER A 358 0.60 -9.90 -11.83
C SER A 358 0.25 -8.94 -10.68
N SER A 359 -1.04 -8.66 -10.46
CA SER A 359 -1.47 -7.84 -9.32
C SER A 359 -1.25 -8.53 -7.99
N GLN A 360 -0.97 -7.73 -6.96
CA GLN A 360 -0.84 -8.20 -5.59
C GLN A 360 -1.65 -7.32 -4.63
N LEU A 361 -2.34 -7.95 -3.69
CA LEU A 361 -2.99 -7.30 -2.55
C LEU A 361 -2.25 -7.63 -1.26
N LEU A 362 -1.98 -6.61 -0.45
CA LEU A 362 -1.54 -6.78 0.93
C LEU A 362 -2.58 -6.12 1.83
N MET A 363 -3.26 -6.92 2.63
CA MET A 363 -4.34 -6.43 3.49
C MET A 363 -4.00 -6.62 4.95
N THR A 364 -4.25 -5.63 5.78
CA THR A 364 -4.28 -5.83 7.24
C THR A 364 -5.73 -6.00 7.68
N THR A 365 -5.96 -6.79 8.73
CA THR A 365 -7.29 -7.02 9.26
C THR A 365 -7.27 -7.42 10.75
N HIS A 366 -8.36 -7.12 11.44
CA HIS A 366 -8.71 -7.66 12.75
C HIS A 366 -9.77 -8.77 12.67
N ASP A 367 -10.38 -8.98 11.50
CA ASP A 367 -11.43 -9.97 11.31
C ASP A 367 -10.85 -11.37 11.21
N ILE A 368 -10.86 -12.07 12.34
CA ILE A 368 -10.35 -13.44 12.44
C ILE A 368 -11.24 -14.48 11.73
N ASN A 369 -12.47 -14.12 11.32
CA ASN A 369 -13.36 -15.06 10.65
C ASN A 369 -12.77 -15.57 9.33
N LEU A 370 -11.99 -14.74 8.62
CA LEU A 370 -11.26 -15.17 7.43
C LEU A 370 -10.30 -16.35 7.69
N LEU A 371 -9.78 -16.51 8.92
CA LEU A 371 -8.94 -17.67 9.29
C LEU A 371 -9.70 -19.00 9.32
N ASN A 372 -11.05 -18.94 9.36
CA ASN A 372 -11.90 -20.10 9.33
C ASN A 372 -12.28 -20.54 7.90
N GLU A 373 -11.98 -19.70 6.92
CA GLU A 373 -12.34 -19.95 5.53
C GLU A 373 -11.44 -21.00 4.88
N ASP A 374 -12.06 -22.01 4.30
CA ASP A 374 -11.33 -23.10 3.66
C ASP A 374 -10.52 -22.65 2.43
N TYR A 375 -10.91 -21.59 1.75
CA TYR A 375 -10.17 -21.10 0.60
C TYR A 375 -8.89 -20.35 0.99
N ILE A 376 -8.73 -19.87 2.23
CA ILE A 376 -7.53 -19.14 2.65
C ILE A 376 -6.34 -20.10 2.83
N ARG A 377 -5.25 -19.85 2.12
CA ARG A 377 -3.98 -20.60 2.23
C ARG A 377 -3.20 -20.12 3.45
N ARG A 378 -2.49 -21.04 4.10
CA ARG A 378 -1.67 -20.69 5.28
C ARG A 378 -0.47 -19.83 4.97
N ASP A 379 0.06 -19.89 3.77
CA ASP A 379 1.24 -19.15 3.35
C ASP A 379 0.94 -17.70 2.94
N VAL A 380 -0.34 -17.30 2.83
CA VAL A 380 -0.72 -15.89 2.66
C VAL A 380 -0.97 -15.18 3.99
N VAL A 381 -1.08 -15.91 5.10
CA VAL A 381 -1.43 -15.38 6.41
C VAL A 381 -0.18 -15.04 7.21
N TRP A 382 -0.15 -13.83 7.71
CA TRP A 382 0.88 -13.26 8.55
C TRP A 382 0.29 -12.74 9.85
N PHE A 383 1.11 -12.71 10.90
CA PHE A 383 0.76 -12.14 12.20
C PHE A 383 1.80 -11.10 12.59
N THR A 384 1.32 -9.94 13.05
CA THR A 384 2.17 -9.00 13.80
C THR A 384 1.94 -9.19 15.28
N ASP A 385 3.03 -9.22 16.03
CA ASP A 385 3.04 -9.39 17.48
C ASP A 385 4.03 -8.42 18.10
N LYS A 386 3.89 -8.11 19.40
CA LYS A 386 4.80 -7.26 20.15
C LYS A 386 5.66 -8.09 21.08
N SER A 387 6.97 -7.89 21.01
CA SER A 387 7.86 -8.39 22.08
C SER A 387 7.59 -7.65 23.39
N ARG A 388 8.12 -8.17 24.49
CA ARG A 388 8.02 -7.50 25.81
C ARG A 388 8.64 -6.11 25.81
N GLU A 389 9.63 -5.87 24.96
CA GLU A 389 10.31 -4.58 24.77
C GLU A 389 9.56 -3.67 23.79
N GLY A 390 8.38 -4.07 23.32
CA GLY A 390 7.54 -3.27 22.42
C GLY A 390 7.95 -3.32 20.95
N ALA A 391 8.89 -4.21 20.56
CA ALA A 391 9.27 -4.36 19.16
C ALA A 391 8.28 -5.24 18.40
N THR A 392 7.93 -4.83 17.17
CA THR A 392 7.07 -5.60 16.28
C THR A 392 7.82 -6.78 15.68
N GLN A 393 7.21 -7.95 15.76
CA GLN A 393 7.64 -9.18 15.10
C GLN A 393 6.61 -9.61 14.05
N LEU A 394 7.09 -10.03 12.88
CA LEU A 394 6.26 -10.55 11.79
C LEU A 394 6.44 -12.06 11.69
N LYS A 395 5.35 -12.81 11.85
CA LYS A 395 5.33 -14.28 11.87
C LYS A 395 4.40 -14.80 10.77
N ARG A 396 4.87 -15.73 9.94
CA ARG A 396 4.03 -16.35 8.90
C ARG A 396 3.33 -17.57 9.46
N LEU A 397 2.03 -17.74 9.24
CA LEU A 397 1.26 -18.88 9.75
C LEU A 397 1.86 -20.22 9.32
N SER A 398 2.33 -20.34 8.08
CA SER A 398 2.95 -21.56 7.57
C SER A 398 4.24 -21.95 8.28
N SER A 399 4.93 -21.02 8.95
CA SER A 399 6.18 -21.26 9.70
C SER A 399 5.97 -21.54 11.18
N LEU A 400 4.74 -21.39 11.71
CA LEU A 400 4.44 -21.59 13.14
C LEU A 400 4.27 -23.05 13.57
N GLY A 401 4.51 -24.01 12.69
CA GLY A 401 4.45 -25.44 13.03
C GLY A 401 3.03 -25.95 13.36
N LEU A 402 1.98 -25.21 12.99
CA LEU A 402 0.61 -25.62 13.23
C LEU A 402 0.29 -26.89 12.43
N HIS A 403 -0.18 -27.95 13.12
CA HIS A 403 -0.56 -29.19 12.45
C HIS A 403 -1.59 -28.95 11.34
N LYS A 404 -1.48 -29.67 10.22
CA LYS A 404 -2.32 -29.44 9.02
C LYS A 404 -3.83 -29.54 9.30
N THR A 405 -4.26 -30.40 10.24
CA THR A 405 -5.67 -30.56 10.61
C THR A 405 -6.18 -29.53 11.61
N MET A 406 -5.30 -28.75 12.23
CA MET A 406 -5.72 -27.72 13.20
C MET A 406 -6.23 -26.48 12.47
N ASN A 407 -7.46 -26.06 12.81
CA ASN A 407 -8.05 -24.84 12.24
C ASN A 407 -7.33 -23.59 12.80
N PRO A 408 -6.82 -22.70 11.93
CA PRO A 408 -6.11 -21.47 12.34
C PRO A 408 -6.95 -20.54 13.22
N TYR A 409 -8.26 -20.43 12.98
CA TYR A 409 -9.18 -19.62 13.77
C TYR A 409 -9.22 -20.07 15.24
N HIS A 410 -9.39 -21.38 15.48
CA HIS A 410 -9.38 -21.91 16.84
C HIS A 410 -8.01 -21.78 17.51
N ALA A 411 -6.93 -21.98 16.75
CA ALA A 411 -5.57 -21.82 17.26
C ALA A 411 -5.28 -20.35 17.66
N TYR A 412 -5.77 -19.39 16.87
CA TYR A 412 -5.68 -17.96 17.21
C TYR A 412 -6.43 -17.63 18.50
N LYS A 413 -7.71 -18.05 18.62
CA LYS A 413 -8.53 -17.83 19.82
C LYS A 413 -7.95 -18.45 21.09
N GLN A 414 -7.13 -19.50 20.96
CA GLN A 414 -6.43 -20.15 22.07
C GLN A 414 -5.07 -19.49 22.39
N GLY A 415 -4.70 -18.40 21.73
CA GLY A 415 -3.41 -17.75 21.94
C GLY A 415 -2.20 -18.58 21.46
N LYS A 416 -2.39 -19.57 20.58
CA LYS A 416 -1.31 -20.44 20.10
C LYS A 416 -0.50 -19.85 18.94
N LEU A 417 -1.01 -18.80 18.29
CA LEU A 417 -0.38 -18.19 17.11
C LEU A 417 0.29 -16.85 17.45
N VAL A 418 -0.33 -16.07 18.31
CA VAL A 418 0.13 -14.75 18.78
C VAL A 418 -0.34 -14.55 20.20
N ASP A 419 0.30 -13.64 20.91
CA ASP A 419 -0.16 -13.20 22.23
C ASP A 419 -1.47 -12.41 22.06
N LEU A 420 -2.53 -12.89 22.73
CA LEU A 420 -3.80 -12.17 22.76
C LEU A 420 -3.70 -10.99 23.74
N PRO A 421 -4.47 -9.90 23.52
CA PRO A 421 -4.51 -8.80 24.45
C PRO A 421 -4.86 -9.25 25.86
N PHE A 422 -4.04 -8.91 26.84
CA PHE A 422 -4.36 -9.13 28.24
C PHE A 422 -5.36 -8.05 28.68
N LEU A 423 -6.56 -8.46 29.01
CA LEU A 423 -7.57 -7.57 29.55
C LEU A 423 -7.44 -7.54 31.08
N GLY A 424 -7.31 -6.35 31.63
CA GLY A 424 -7.24 -6.13 33.07
C GLY A 424 -8.60 -6.34 33.78
N SER A 425 -8.69 -5.88 35.04
CA SER A 425 -9.94 -5.90 35.81
C SER A 425 -11.04 -5.07 35.08
N ILE A 426 -12.26 -5.59 35.09
CA ILE A 426 -13.45 -4.84 34.67
C ILE A 426 -13.90 -3.79 35.72
N TYR A 427 -13.32 -3.85 36.92
CA TYR A 427 -13.59 -2.89 37.99
C TYR A 427 -12.54 -1.78 37.94
N LEU A 428 -12.99 -0.55 37.84
CA LEU A 428 -12.13 0.62 37.99
C LEU A 428 -11.81 0.80 39.46
N ASP A 429 -10.55 1.08 39.78
CA ASP A 429 -10.18 1.50 41.13
C ASP A 429 -10.95 2.79 41.43
N LYS A 430 -11.68 2.80 42.52
CA LYS A 430 -12.32 4.04 43.02
C LYS A 430 -11.17 4.92 43.49
N GLU A 431 -10.99 6.05 42.83
CA GLU A 431 -10.15 7.12 43.34
C GLU A 431 -10.73 7.51 44.71
N ASP A 432 -9.93 7.37 45.78
CA ASP A 432 -10.26 7.83 47.16
C ASP A 432 -10.18 9.36 47.22
#